data_c3ef443ce7cf1e6521008f8f4fc39b84
#
_entry.id   c3ef443ce7cf1e6521008f8f4fc39b84
#
_cell.length_a   1.000
_cell.length_b   1.000
_cell.length_c   1.000
_cell.angle_alpha   90.00
_cell.angle_beta   90.00
_cell.angle_gamma   90.00
#
_symmetry.space_group_name_H-M   'P 1'
#
loop_
_entity.id
_entity.type
_entity.pdbx_description
1 polymer ?
#
loop_
_entity_poly.entity_id
_entity_poly.type
_entity_poly.pdbx_seq_one_letter_code
_entity_poly.pdbx_strand_id
1 'polypeptide(L)'
;MNPICLFDGHCDTVYRGSLPAEDPHRSRGDLASNSGHLDLNRLQRAYGRSCQFFALFGYPADFPGKAAEEIFRLEYGWFARQMEIHSGRAAHCRTGEEARQALSQGKTAAFLSVEGAELLDCDPARLEEAHRLGVRAVNLTWNYANSLSGSNAEEPWRGLTARGRAFVAEMQRLGMLVDVSHLSDPGFWDVAELAERAGIPFFASHSNARAVCPHKRNLTDEQITAIIKVQGTVGLNLCASFVGEPPTLDALIAHVEHIWALGGADSLAVGGDWDGCDLAAGLTGVDGLTALYEELLRRNHSETLVRALFFENLMRVVSEVCTM
;
A
#
# COMPACT_ATOMS: atom_id res chain seq x y z
N MET A 1 -16.66 -18.72 -14.16
CA MET A 1 -15.47 -17.85 -13.98
C MET A 1 -14.71 -18.32 -12.75
N ASN A 2 -13.39 -18.30 -12.81
CA ASN A 2 -12.59 -18.48 -11.61
C ASN A 2 -12.88 -17.32 -10.63
N PRO A 3 -12.86 -17.54 -9.31
CA PRO A 3 -13.06 -16.46 -8.36
C PRO A 3 -11.98 -15.39 -8.53
N ILE A 4 -12.36 -14.12 -8.46
CA ILE A 4 -11.44 -12.99 -8.48
C ILE A 4 -10.56 -13.09 -7.22
N CYS A 5 -9.25 -12.89 -7.35
CA CYS A 5 -8.33 -12.76 -6.24
C CYS A 5 -7.88 -11.31 -6.13
N LEU A 6 -7.67 -10.80 -4.91
CA LEU A 6 -7.19 -9.45 -4.66
C LEU A 6 -5.94 -9.50 -3.79
N PHE A 7 -4.89 -8.77 -4.19
CA PHE A 7 -3.81 -8.34 -3.31
C PHE A 7 -3.68 -6.83 -3.41
N ASP A 8 -4.04 -6.14 -2.34
CA ASP A 8 -4.07 -4.69 -2.28
C ASP A 8 -2.91 -4.16 -1.42
N GLY A 9 -2.21 -3.16 -1.94
CA GLY A 9 -0.97 -2.62 -1.39
C GLY A 9 -1.14 -1.62 -0.25
N HIS A 10 -2.37 -1.09 -0.01
CA HIS A 10 -2.52 -0.04 1.01
C HIS A 10 -3.96 0.16 1.50
N CYS A 11 -4.12 0.26 2.81
CA CYS A 11 -5.34 0.79 3.44
C CYS A 11 -5.04 1.38 4.83
N ASP A 12 -5.86 2.38 5.24
CA ASP A 12 -5.83 3.05 6.55
C ASP A 12 -6.87 2.51 7.53
N THR A 13 -7.36 1.31 7.30
CA THR A 13 -8.41 0.68 8.13
C THR A 13 -7.97 0.54 9.59
N VAL A 14 -6.69 0.29 9.87
CA VAL A 14 -6.14 0.22 11.22
C VAL A 14 -6.21 1.59 11.90
N TYR A 15 -5.72 2.63 11.23
CA TYR A 15 -5.79 4.01 11.71
C TYR A 15 -7.24 4.37 12.07
N ARG A 16 -8.18 4.23 11.13
CA ARG A 16 -9.60 4.56 11.34
C ARG A 16 -10.24 3.75 12.46
N GLY A 17 -9.84 2.49 12.66
CA GLY A 17 -10.34 1.63 13.72
C GLY A 17 -9.75 1.96 15.09
N SER A 18 -8.51 2.50 15.14
CA SER A 18 -7.77 2.79 16.38
C SER A 18 -8.03 4.20 16.94
N LEU A 19 -8.65 5.10 16.16
CA LEU A 19 -8.98 6.45 16.61
C LEU A 19 -9.80 6.45 17.92
N PRO A 20 -9.75 7.51 18.74
CA PRO A 20 -10.57 7.66 19.94
C PRO A 20 -12.06 7.43 19.69
N ALA A 21 -12.78 6.93 20.66
CA ALA A 21 -14.20 6.53 20.50
C ALA A 21 -15.12 7.71 20.09
N GLU A 22 -14.76 8.92 20.51
CA GLU A 22 -15.44 10.17 20.22
C GLU A 22 -15.04 10.82 18.90
N ASP A 23 -13.99 10.31 18.23
CA ASP A 23 -13.51 10.89 16.96
C ASP A 23 -14.55 10.65 15.86
N PRO A 24 -14.97 11.71 15.13
CA PRO A 24 -15.96 11.59 14.06
C PRO A 24 -15.46 10.76 12.86
N HIS A 25 -14.14 10.64 12.69
CA HIS A 25 -13.51 9.88 11.62
C HIS A 25 -13.29 8.40 11.98
N ARG A 26 -13.52 8.03 13.24
CA ARG A 26 -13.39 6.64 13.65
C ARG A 26 -14.35 5.73 12.90
N SER A 27 -13.83 4.65 12.34
CA SER A 27 -14.66 3.59 11.78
C SER A 27 -15.42 2.85 12.90
N ARG A 28 -16.74 2.75 12.77
CA ARG A 28 -17.59 2.00 13.72
C ARG A 28 -17.53 0.53 13.37
N GLY A 29 -17.45 -0.33 14.38
CA GLY A 29 -17.35 -1.77 14.22
C GLY A 29 -15.92 -2.27 14.43
N ASP A 30 -15.57 -3.36 13.77
CA ASP A 30 -14.28 -4.04 13.86
C ASP A 30 -13.78 -4.46 12.46
N LEU A 31 -12.71 -5.23 12.39
CA LEU A 31 -12.19 -5.68 11.10
C LEU A 31 -13.15 -6.62 10.36
N ALA A 32 -14.04 -7.33 11.05
CA ALA A 32 -15.01 -8.21 10.38
C ALA A 32 -16.11 -7.43 9.66
N SER A 33 -16.59 -6.33 10.27
CA SER A 33 -17.63 -5.47 9.71
C SER A 33 -17.52 -4.06 10.27
N ASN A 34 -17.36 -3.08 9.41
CA ASN A 34 -17.20 -1.69 9.83
C ASN A 34 -17.86 -0.69 8.88
N SER A 35 -17.89 0.59 9.29
CA SER A 35 -18.46 1.69 8.50
C SER A 35 -17.46 2.32 7.51
N GLY A 36 -16.24 1.80 7.43
CA GLY A 36 -15.22 2.25 6.48
C GLY A 36 -15.36 1.61 5.11
N HIS A 37 -14.31 1.68 4.32
CA HIS A 37 -14.27 1.16 2.95
C HIS A 37 -13.92 -0.33 2.87
N LEU A 38 -13.22 -0.88 3.88
CA LEU A 38 -12.69 -2.24 3.86
C LEU A 38 -13.00 -2.99 5.15
N ASP A 39 -13.53 -4.20 5.01
CA ASP A 39 -13.70 -5.20 6.06
C ASP A 39 -13.66 -6.64 5.52
N LEU A 40 -13.53 -7.61 6.41
CA LEU A 40 -13.46 -9.03 6.04
C LEU A 40 -14.74 -9.55 5.38
N ASN A 41 -15.93 -9.00 5.73
CA ASN A 41 -17.19 -9.41 5.10
C ASN A 41 -17.21 -9.03 3.63
N ARG A 42 -16.81 -7.80 3.30
CA ARG A 42 -16.72 -7.30 1.91
C ARG A 42 -15.64 -8.03 1.13
N LEU A 43 -14.44 -8.20 1.71
CA LEU A 43 -13.37 -8.96 1.07
C LEU A 43 -13.78 -10.39 0.74
N GLN A 44 -14.32 -11.14 1.70
CA GLN A 44 -14.70 -12.55 1.50
C GLN A 44 -15.94 -12.74 0.62
N ARG A 45 -16.82 -11.74 0.55
CA ARG A 45 -17.97 -11.77 -0.37
C ARG A 45 -17.55 -11.53 -1.81
N ALA A 46 -16.63 -10.59 -2.06
CA ALA A 46 -16.24 -10.17 -3.41
C ALA A 46 -15.13 -11.02 -4.02
N TYR A 47 -14.23 -11.55 -3.18
CA TYR A 47 -13.01 -12.21 -3.64
C TYR A 47 -12.90 -13.62 -3.11
N GLY A 48 -12.46 -14.55 -3.97
CA GLY A 48 -12.18 -15.94 -3.57
C GLY A 48 -10.93 -16.06 -2.69
N ARG A 49 -9.98 -15.16 -2.85
CA ARG A 49 -8.75 -15.03 -2.07
C ARG A 49 -8.39 -13.56 -1.93
N SER A 50 -7.96 -13.14 -0.75
CA SER A 50 -7.55 -11.74 -0.53
C SER A 50 -6.30 -11.64 0.32
N CYS A 51 -5.39 -10.75 -0.11
CA CYS A 51 -4.25 -10.26 0.65
C CYS A 51 -4.39 -8.74 0.77
N GLN A 52 -4.00 -8.18 1.91
CA GLN A 52 -4.11 -6.75 2.17
C GLN A 52 -2.92 -6.26 2.99
N PHE A 53 -2.28 -5.17 2.55
CA PHE A 53 -1.41 -4.38 3.41
C PHE A 53 -2.26 -3.41 4.25
N PHE A 54 -2.11 -3.51 5.56
CA PHE A 54 -2.71 -2.62 6.55
C PHE A 54 -1.63 -1.66 7.02
N ALA A 55 -1.82 -0.37 6.78
CA ALA A 55 -0.90 0.65 7.23
C ALA A 55 -1.12 1.00 8.71
N LEU A 56 -0.03 1.15 9.43
CA LEU A 56 0.03 1.89 10.67
C LEU A 56 0.38 3.32 10.29
N PHE A 57 -0.52 4.25 10.58
CA PHE A 57 -0.43 5.65 10.20
C PHE A 57 -0.78 6.54 11.38
N GLY A 58 0.04 7.51 11.71
CA GLY A 58 -0.23 8.40 12.82
C GLY A 58 -0.20 9.87 12.42
N TYR A 59 -1.36 10.50 12.31
CA TYR A 59 -1.42 11.94 12.20
C TYR A 59 -1.40 12.58 13.60
N PRO A 60 -0.37 13.37 13.96
CA PRO A 60 -0.20 13.87 15.33
C PRO A 60 -1.38 14.65 15.88
N ALA A 61 -2.16 15.33 15.01
CA ALA A 61 -3.34 16.08 15.43
C ALA A 61 -4.48 15.19 15.96
N ASP A 62 -4.56 13.94 15.50
CA ASP A 62 -5.60 12.98 15.91
C ASP A 62 -5.21 12.23 17.21
N PHE A 63 -3.95 12.37 17.62
CA PHE A 63 -3.40 11.75 18.84
C PHE A 63 -2.71 12.78 19.72
N PRO A 64 -3.44 13.80 20.23
CA PRO A 64 -2.84 14.91 20.98
C PRO A 64 -2.05 14.42 22.19
N GLY A 65 -0.81 14.86 22.28
CA GLY A 65 0.09 14.54 23.40
C GLY A 65 0.72 13.15 23.37
N LYS A 66 0.51 12.36 22.31
CA LYS A 66 1.18 11.06 22.16
C LYS A 66 2.48 11.20 21.37
N ALA A 67 3.50 10.47 21.81
CA ALA A 67 4.71 10.26 21.02
C ALA A 67 4.46 9.29 19.85
N ALA A 68 5.28 9.37 18.80
CA ALA A 68 5.19 8.49 17.64
C ALA A 68 5.19 7.00 18.01
N GLU A 69 6.05 6.58 18.94
CA GLU A 69 6.07 5.21 19.46
C GLU A 69 4.76 4.80 20.14
N GLU A 70 4.10 5.71 20.87
CA GLU A 70 2.83 5.41 21.52
C GLU A 70 1.71 5.21 20.49
N ILE A 71 1.71 6.00 19.41
CA ILE A 71 0.76 5.85 18.30
C ILE A 71 1.01 4.51 17.60
N PHE A 72 2.26 4.22 17.24
CA PHE A 72 2.64 2.93 16.65
C PHE A 72 2.14 1.73 17.50
N ARG A 73 2.38 1.77 18.82
CA ARG A 73 1.96 0.67 19.73
C ARG A 73 0.44 0.58 19.86
N LEU A 74 -0.27 1.70 19.83
CA LEU A 74 -1.73 1.73 19.88
C LEU A 74 -2.33 1.06 18.63
N GLU A 75 -1.87 1.45 17.46
CA GLU A 75 -2.37 0.92 16.18
C GLU A 75 -1.97 -0.55 15.99
N TYR A 76 -0.72 -0.89 16.28
CA TYR A 76 -0.28 -2.29 16.28
C TYR A 76 -1.11 -3.14 17.26
N GLY A 77 -1.39 -2.63 18.45
CA GLY A 77 -2.23 -3.31 19.44
C GLY A 77 -3.65 -3.55 18.94
N TRP A 78 -4.24 -2.56 18.25
CA TRP A 78 -5.54 -2.73 17.60
C TRP A 78 -5.48 -3.81 16.52
N PHE A 79 -4.51 -3.74 15.60
CA PHE A 79 -4.33 -4.74 14.55
C PHE A 79 -4.14 -6.15 15.12
N ALA A 80 -3.23 -6.33 16.08
CA ALA A 80 -2.94 -7.63 16.69
C ALA A 80 -4.19 -8.23 17.35
N ARG A 81 -4.97 -7.40 18.04
CA ARG A 81 -6.25 -7.82 18.63
C ARG A 81 -7.27 -8.24 17.57
N GLN A 82 -7.35 -7.54 16.42
CA GLN A 82 -8.24 -7.94 15.32
C GLN A 82 -7.81 -9.29 14.73
N MET A 83 -6.52 -9.53 14.57
CA MET A 83 -6.00 -10.81 14.08
C MET A 83 -6.32 -11.96 15.05
N GLU A 84 -6.26 -11.72 16.36
CA GLU A 84 -6.62 -12.70 17.40
C GLU A 84 -8.10 -13.03 17.33
N ILE A 85 -8.97 -12.00 17.41
CA ILE A 85 -10.44 -12.15 17.42
C ILE A 85 -10.93 -12.85 16.14
N HIS A 86 -10.35 -12.50 14.99
CA HIS A 86 -10.77 -13.01 13.69
C HIS A 86 -9.81 -14.07 13.11
N SER A 87 -9.08 -14.80 13.97
CA SER A 87 -8.06 -15.79 13.56
C SER A 87 -8.58 -16.94 12.69
N GLY A 88 -9.90 -17.20 12.71
CA GLY A 88 -10.57 -18.11 11.77
C GLY A 88 -10.76 -17.55 10.35
N ARG A 89 -10.62 -16.22 10.15
CA ARG A 89 -10.94 -15.51 8.92
C ARG A 89 -9.77 -14.73 8.31
N ALA A 90 -8.82 -14.32 9.12
CA ALA A 90 -7.62 -13.58 8.71
C ALA A 90 -6.40 -14.13 9.41
N ALA A 91 -5.23 -13.93 8.82
CA ALA A 91 -3.94 -14.29 9.41
C ALA A 91 -2.93 -13.18 9.13
N HIS A 92 -2.20 -12.74 10.17
CA HIS A 92 -1.06 -11.86 10.01
C HIS A 92 0.07 -12.64 9.33
N CYS A 93 0.47 -12.22 8.13
CA CYS A 93 1.47 -12.85 7.30
C CYS A 93 2.72 -11.95 7.18
N ARG A 94 3.88 -12.58 7.13
CA ARG A 94 5.19 -11.93 7.04
C ARG A 94 5.93 -12.27 5.75
N THR A 95 5.51 -13.35 5.10
CA THR A 95 6.12 -13.86 3.86
C THR A 95 5.05 -14.26 2.85
N GLY A 96 5.45 -14.36 1.57
CA GLY A 96 4.55 -14.88 0.54
C GLY A 96 4.14 -16.33 0.78
N GLU A 97 4.96 -17.14 1.47
CA GLU A 97 4.61 -18.52 1.83
C GLU A 97 3.51 -18.57 2.90
N GLU A 98 3.65 -17.77 3.98
CA GLU A 98 2.60 -17.62 5.01
C GLU A 98 1.28 -17.12 4.40
N ALA A 99 1.35 -16.19 3.44
CA ALA A 99 0.17 -15.73 2.72
C ALA A 99 -0.50 -16.87 1.92
N ARG A 100 0.26 -17.63 1.15
CA ARG A 100 -0.30 -18.79 0.41
C ARG A 100 -0.91 -19.83 1.35
N GLN A 101 -0.30 -20.06 2.51
CA GLN A 101 -0.84 -20.95 3.53
C GLN A 101 -2.16 -20.41 4.10
N ALA A 102 -2.24 -19.11 4.45
CA ALA A 102 -3.48 -18.48 4.92
C ALA A 102 -4.60 -18.59 3.88
N LEU A 103 -4.29 -18.27 2.61
CA LEU A 103 -5.22 -18.37 1.49
C LEU A 103 -5.73 -19.80 1.25
N SER A 104 -4.88 -20.81 1.45
CA SER A 104 -5.27 -22.22 1.32
C SER A 104 -6.27 -22.66 2.41
N GLN A 105 -6.29 -21.94 3.53
CA GLN A 105 -7.22 -22.12 4.64
C GLN A 105 -8.49 -21.26 4.52
N GLY A 106 -8.65 -20.54 3.41
CA GLY A 106 -9.77 -19.61 3.18
C GLY A 106 -9.73 -18.33 3.99
N LYS A 107 -8.53 -17.94 4.50
CA LYS A 107 -8.34 -16.74 5.28
C LYS A 107 -7.82 -15.59 4.39
N THR A 108 -8.13 -14.36 4.78
CA THR A 108 -7.45 -13.17 4.27
C THR A 108 -6.03 -13.12 4.83
N ALA A 109 -5.03 -12.95 3.96
CA ALA A 109 -3.64 -12.73 4.38
C ALA A 109 -3.43 -11.23 4.66
N ALA A 110 -3.17 -10.88 5.92
CA ALA A 110 -2.95 -9.52 6.36
C ALA A 110 -1.45 -9.25 6.51
N PHE A 111 -0.92 -8.28 5.77
CA PHE A 111 0.42 -7.75 5.93
C PHE A 111 0.38 -6.41 6.65
N LEU A 112 1.47 -6.05 7.34
CA LEU A 112 1.63 -4.74 7.96
C LEU A 112 2.60 -3.86 7.18
N SER A 113 2.22 -2.60 7.01
CA SER A 113 3.10 -1.52 6.60
C SER A 113 3.11 -0.39 7.65
N VAL A 114 4.06 0.52 7.52
CA VAL A 114 4.08 1.79 8.26
C VAL A 114 4.05 2.91 7.23
N GLU A 115 3.10 3.81 7.34
CA GLU A 115 3.01 4.99 6.48
C GLU A 115 3.53 6.23 7.23
N GLY A 116 4.71 6.69 6.79
CA GLY A 116 5.50 7.71 7.46
C GLY A 116 6.46 7.12 8.49
N ALA A 117 7.76 7.14 8.18
CA ALA A 117 8.81 6.61 9.06
C ALA A 117 8.92 7.35 10.40
N GLU A 118 8.18 8.45 10.57
CA GLU A 118 8.04 9.19 11.84
C GLU A 118 7.56 8.29 12.97
N LEU A 119 6.67 7.33 12.69
CA LEU A 119 6.21 6.35 13.68
C LEU A 119 7.34 5.45 14.23
N LEU A 120 8.45 5.39 13.50
CA LEU A 120 9.68 4.70 13.88
C LEU A 120 10.80 5.69 14.25
N ASP A 121 10.46 6.93 14.63
CA ASP A 121 11.40 8.03 14.92
C ASP A 121 12.39 8.30 13.77
N CYS A 122 12.09 7.87 12.56
CA CYS A 122 13.02 7.87 11.43
C CYS A 122 14.37 7.21 11.77
N ASP A 123 14.38 6.22 12.65
CA ASP A 123 15.58 5.59 13.18
C ASP A 123 15.77 4.17 12.62
N PRO A 124 16.85 3.88 11.85
CA PRO A 124 17.15 2.54 11.36
C PRO A 124 17.15 1.46 12.45
N ALA A 125 17.53 1.81 13.69
CA ALA A 125 17.55 0.86 14.81
C ALA A 125 16.14 0.38 15.23
N ARG A 126 15.09 1.15 14.89
CA ARG A 126 13.69 0.76 15.15
C ARG A 126 13.14 -0.25 14.16
N LEU A 127 13.78 -0.40 12.99
CA LEU A 127 13.32 -1.32 11.94
C LEU A 127 13.36 -2.78 12.38
N GLU A 128 14.36 -3.19 13.18
CA GLU A 128 14.43 -4.58 13.68
C GLU A 128 13.24 -4.94 14.58
N GLU A 129 12.80 -4.01 15.43
CA GLU A 129 11.62 -4.21 16.26
C GLU A 129 10.36 -4.28 15.40
N ALA A 130 10.17 -3.31 14.49
CA ALA A 130 9.05 -3.29 13.56
C ALA A 130 8.98 -4.58 12.71
N HIS A 131 10.13 -5.04 12.19
CA HIS A 131 10.24 -6.30 11.45
C HIS A 131 9.84 -7.52 12.29
N ARG A 132 10.30 -7.61 13.55
CA ARG A 132 9.89 -8.69 14.49
C ARG A 132 8.40 -8.68 14.78
N LEU A 133 7.78 -7.50 14.83
CA LEU A 133 6.34 -7.32 14.97
C LEU A 133 5.57 -7.64 13.67
N GLY A 134 6.27 -7.86 12.56
CA GLY A 134 5.71 -8.31 11.29
C GLY A 134 5.47 -7.20 10.27
N VAL A 135 5.98 -6.00 10.48
CA VAL A 135 6.00 -4.95 9.44
C VAL A 135 6.86 -5.40 8.28
N ARG A 136 6.35 -5.27 7.06
CA ARG A 136 7.03 -5.70 5.81
C ARG A 136 7.19 -4.60 4.78
N ALA A 137 6.62 -3.44 5.01
CA ALA A 137 6.81 -2.27 4.14
C ALA A 137 6.84 -0.98 4.98
N VAL A 138 7.59 0.02 4.53
CA VAL A 138 7.58 1.36 5.15
C VAL A 138 7.61 2.43 4.06
N ASN A 139 6.66 3.38 4.12
CA ASN A 139 6.75 4.66 3.44
C ASN A 139 7.74 5.55 4.19
N LEU A 140 8.74 6.06 3.48
CA LEU A 140 9.77 6.89 4.11
C LEU A 140 9.23 8.21 4.63
N THR A 141 8.22 8.76 3.96
CA THR A 141 7.48 9.98 4.33
C THR A 141 6.00 9.78 4.09
N TRP A 142 5.17 10.50 4.83
CA TRP A 142 3.82 10.85 4.38
C TRP A 142 3.85 12.21 3.69
N ASN A 143 2.86 13.09 3.90
CA ASN A 143 2.81 14.42 3.28
C ASN A 143 3.81 15.43 3.84
N TYR A 144 4.54 15.10 4.90
CA TYR A 144 5.53 15.96 5.54
C TYR A 144 6.95 15.51 5.23
N ALA A 145 7.85 16.47 5.11
CA ALA A 145 9.29 16.23 5.10
C ALA A 145 9.75 15.79 6.51
N ASN A 146 10.69 14.84 6.56
CA ASN A 146 11.24 14.36 7.81
C ASN A 146 12.78 14.26 7.77
N SER A 147 13.40 13.64 8.78
CA SER A 147 14.85 13.51 8.81
C SER A 147 15.43 12.56 7.75
N LEU A 148 14.58 11.77 7.05
CA LEU A 148 15.01 10.86 5.98
C LEU A 148 14.99 11.51 4.61
N SER A 149 13.92 12.28 4.28
CA SER A 149 13.70 12.84 2.95
C SER A 149 12.68 13.98 2.95
N GLY A 150 12.61 14.73 1.86
CA GLY A 150 11.44 15.50 1.50
C GLY A 150 10.28 14.62 1.05
N SER A 151 9.06 15.14 1.14
CA SER A 151 7.86 14.54 0.59
C SER A 151 7.44 15.27 -0.70
N ASN A 152 6.47 14.71 -1.44
CA ASN A 152 5.90 15.41 -2.60
C ASN A 152 5.05 16.65 -2.22
N ALA A 153 4.71 16.82 -0.95
CA ALA A 153 3.93 17.94 -0.44
C ALA A 153 4.78 18.98 0.27
N GLU A 154 5.85 18.57 0.95
CA GLU A 154 6.74 19.44 1.70
C GLU A 154 8.19 19.15 1.34
N GLU A 155 8.99 20.18 1.07
CA GLU A 155 10.36 20.10 0.58
C GLU A 155 10.53 19.17 -0.65
N PRO A 156 9.71 19.33 -1.71
CA PRO A 156 9.67 18.37 -2.82
C PRO A 156 10.97 18.34 -3.65
N TRP A 157 11.90 19.24 -3.39
CA TRP A 157 13.24 19.30 -3.99
C TRP A 157 14.30 18.51 -3.23
N ARG A 158 14.01 18.04 -1.99
CA ARG A 158 14.97 17.35 -1.13
C ARG A 158 14.88 15.84 -1.29
N GLY A 159 15.99 15.20 -1.66
CA GLY A 159 16.16 13.75 -1.71
C GLY A 159 16.47 13.13 -0.35
N LEU A 160 16.96 11.89 -0.39
CA LEU A 160 17.36 11.18 0.83
C LEU A 160 18.55 11.85 1.50
N THR A 161 18.45 12.03 2.79
CA THR A 161 19.59 12.38 3.66
C THR A 161 20.52 11.17 3.83
N ALA A 162 21.69 11.37 4.46
CA ALA A 162 22.55 10.23 4.84
C ALA A 162 21.80 9.24 5.75
N ARG A 163 20.93 9.75 6.66
CA ARG A 163 20.07 8.90 7.52
C ARG A 163 19.02 8.16 6.71
N GLY A 164 18.42 8.81 5.69
CA GLY A 164 17.46 8.18 4.77
C GLY A 164 18.09 7.04 3.98
N ARG A 165 19.31 7.22 3.48
CA ARG A 165 20.06 6.15 2.79
C ARG A 165 20.39 4.98 3.72
N ALA A 166 20.77 5.26 4.98
CA ALA A 166 21.01 4.22 5.99
C ALA A 166 19.71 3.47 6.34
N PHE A 167 18.58 4.18 6.42
CA PHE A 167 17.27 3.59 6.70
C PHE A 167 16.84 2.64 5.58
N VAL A 168 16.97 3.05 4.30
CA VAL A 168 16.69 2.20 3.13
C VAL A 168 17.61 0.98 3.11
N ALA A 169 18.91 1.14 3.37
CA ALA A 169 19.86 0.02 3.40
C ALA A 169 19.49 -1.01 4.49
N GLU A 170 19.02 -0.54 5.65
CA GLU A 170 18.57 -1.42 6.73
C GLU A 170 17.25 -2.14 6.39
N MET A 171 16.29 -1.45 5.73
CA MET A 171 15.09 -2.09 5.21
C MET A 171 15.42 -3.22 4.24
N GLN A 172 16.34 -2.97 3.30
CA GLN A 172 16.80 -3.98 2.34
C GLN A 172 17.47 -5.16 3.03
N ARG A 173 18.31 -4.91 4.05
CA ARG A 173 18.95 -5.97 4.86
C ARG A 173 17.93 -6.87 5.58
N LEU A 174 16.83 -6.28 6.05
CA LEU A 174 15.78 -6.97 6.78
C LEU A 174 14.74 -7.64 5.84
N GLY A 175 14.83 -7.47 4.52
CA GLY A 175 13.82 -7.98 3.60
C GLY A 175 12.48 -7.24 3.74
N MET A 176 12.52 -5.93 3.89
CA MET A 176 11.35 -5.05 3.94
C MET A 176 11.22 -4.27 2.64
N LEU A 177 10.01 -4.11 2.14
CA LEU A 177 9.69 -3.31 0.96
C LEU A 177 9.82 -1.82 1.27
N VAL A 178 10.62 -1.12 0.47
CA VAL A 178 10.69 0.35 0.49
C VAL A 178 9.54 0.88 -0.34
N ASP A 179 8.68 1.69 0.28
CA ASP A 179 7.54 2.33 -0.37
C ASP A 179 7.87 3.79 -0.71
N VAL A 180 7.71 4.13 -1.99
CA VAL A 180 7.98 5.47 -2.52
C VAL A 180 6.72 6.32 -2.70
N SER A 181 5.54 5.82 -2.34
CA SER A 181 4.34 6.65 -2.28
C SER A 181 4.58 7.81 -1.30
N HIS A 182 4.14 9.02 -1.63
CA HIS A 182 4.38 10.27 -0.91
C HIS A 182 5.81 10.84 -0.98
N LEU A 183 6.80 10.08 -1.41
CA LEU A 183 8.19 10.54 -1.45
C LEU A 183 8.39 11.67 -2.47
N SER A 184 9.32 12.57 -2.22
CA SER A 184 9.73 13.58 -3.20
C SER A 184 10.31 12.94 -4.47
N ASP A 185 10.21 13.63 -5.62
CA ASP A 185 10.82 13.12 -6.87
C ASP A 185 12.35 12.85 -6.71
N PRO A 186 13.18 13.73 -6.09
CA PRO A 186 14.57 13.40 -5.82
C PRO A 186 14.76 12.20 -4.88
N GLY A 187 13.93 12.07 -3.84
CA GLY A 187 13.94 10.92 -2.92
C GLY A 187 13.62 9.61 -3.62
N PHE A 188 12.66 9.64 -4.56
CA PHE A 188 12.35 8.50 -5.42
C PHE A 188 13.59 8.03 -6.19
N TRP A 189 14.33 8.96 -6.83
CA TRP A 189 15.51 8.59 -7.61
C TRP A 189 16.65 8.06 -6.74
N ASP A 190 16.81 8.58 -5.52
CA ASP A 190 17.76 8.02 -4.56
C ASP A 190 17.41 6.57 -4.17
N VAL A 191 16.12 6.27 -3.94
CA VAL A 191 15.66 4.89 -3.68
C VAL A 191 15.87 4.00 -4.90
N ALA A 192 15.53 4.47 -6.10
CA ALA A 192 15.71 3.71 -7.33
C ALA A 192 17.18 3.35 -7.57
N GLU A 193 18.13 4.28 -7.31
CA GLU A 193 19.57 4.02 -7.37
C GLU A 193 20.00 2.93 -6.38
N LEU A 194 19.52 3.01 -5.13
CA LEU A 194 19.85 2.02 -4.09
C LEU A 194 19.28 0.64 -4.44
N ALA A 195 18.05 0.59 -4.92
CA ALA A 195 17.38 -0.64 -5.34
C ALA A 195 18.10 -1.33 -6.52
N GLU A 196 18.47 -0.56 -7.54
CA GLU A 196 19.21 -1.07 -8.70
C GLU A 196 20.57 -1.64 -8.28
N ARG A 197 21.31 -0.96 -7.39
CA ARG A 197 22.59 -1.43 -6.86
C ARG A 197 22.48 -2.71 -6.03
N ALA A 198 21.41 -2.81 -5.24
CA ALA A 198 21.16 -3.97 -4.38
C ALA A 198 20.54 -5.15 -5.15
N GLY A 199 19.92 -4.91 -6.31
CA GLY A 199 19.13 -5.89 -7.03
C GLY A 199 17.85 -6.27 -6.27
N ILE A 200 17.28 -5.36 -5.46
CA ILE A 200 16.11 -5.60 -4.63
C ILE A 200 14.97 -4.70 -5.12
N PRO A 201 13.80 -5.26 -5.47
CA PRO A 201 12.64 -4.47 -5.86
C PRO A 201 12.18 -3.50 -4.75
N PHE A 202 11.60 -2.38 -5.18
CA PHE A 202 10.82 -1.47 -4.34
C PHE A 202 9.45 -1.25 -4.97
N PHE A 203 8.54 -0.60 -4.27
CA PHE A 203 7.20 -0.38 -4.80
C PHE A 203 6.66 1.02 -4.47
N ALA A 204 5.66 1.43 -5.22
CA ALA A 204 4.75 2.49 -4.84
C ALA A 204 3.43 1.82 -4.45
N SER A 205 3.12 1.74 -3.17
CA SER A 205 1.96 1.00 -2.69
C SER A 205 0.64 1.54 -3.22
N HIS A 206 0.54 2.89 -3.44
CA HIS A 206 -0.67 3.57 -3.90
C HIS A 206 -0.33 4.86 -4.69
N SER A 207 -0.08 4.73 -6.01
CA SER A 207 0.28 5.83 -6.90
C SER A 207 -0.22 5.58 -8.33
N ASN A 208 -0.58 6.66 -9.05
CA ASN A 208 -1.07 6.59 -10.43
C ASN A 208 -0.06 7.20 -11.41
N ALA A 209 -0.44 7.32 -12.70
CA ALA A 209 0.38 7.93 -13.74
C ALA A 209 0.15 9.44 -13.83
N ARG A 210 1.21 10.25 -13.70
CA ARG A 210 1.15 11.71 -13.77
C ARG A 210 0.80 12.22 -15.18
N ALA A 211 1.13 11.44 -16.22
CA ALA A 211 0.76 11.74 -17.59
C ALA A 211 -0.76 11.68 -17.84
N VAL A 212 -1.50 10.87 -17.07
CA VAL A 212 -2.96 10.75 -17.15
C VAL A 212 -3.65 11.79 -16.29
N CYS A 213 -3.20 11.95 -15.03
CA CYS A 213 -3.69 12.96 -14.12
C CYS A 213 -2.49 13.73 -13.52
N PRO A 214 -2.28 15.02 -13.86
CA PRO A 214 -1.08 15.77 -13.50
C PRO A 214 -1.08 16.20 -12.01
N HIS A 215 -1.23 15.22 -11.12
CA HIS A 215 -1.16 15.43 -9.68
C HIS A 215 0.22 15.03 -9.14
N LYS A 216 0.74 15.79 -8.16
CA LYS A 216 2.08 15.56 -7.58
C LYS A 216 2.26 14.20 -6.90
N ARG A 217 1.15 13.56 -6.48
CA ARG A 217 1.14 12.22 -5.88
C ARG A 217 1.31 11.11 -6.93
N ASN A 218 1.07 11.42 -8.19
CA ASN A 218 1.21 10.48 -9.29
C ASN A 218 2.67 10.46 -9.80
N LEU A 219 3.10 9.29 -10.28
CA LEU A 219 4.45 9.04 -10.79
C LEU A 219 4.60 9.52 -12.24
N THR A 220 5.79 10.01 -12.60
CA THR A 220 6.13 10.26 -14.00
C THR A 220 6.36 8.94 -14.75
N ASP A 221 6.36 8.99 -16.08
CA ASP A 221 6.61 7.82 -16.91
C ASP A 221 8.02 7.23 -16.66
N GLU A 222 9.00 8.10 -16.41
CA GLU A 222 10.35 7.69 -16.07
C GLU A 222 10.40 6.98 -14.71
N GLN A 223 9.64 7.46 -13.72
CA GLN A 223 9.54 6.83 -12.40
C GLN A 223 8.87 5.46 -12.50
N ILE A 224 7.76 5.36 -13.25
CA ILE A 224 7.09 4.08 -13.52
C ILE A 224 8.06 3.11 -14.21
N THR A 225 8.78 3.56 -15.24
CA THR A 225 9.76 2.75 -15.95
C THR A 225 10.91 2.29 -15.04
N ALA A 226 11.35 3.12 -14.10
CA ALA A 226 12.36 2.74 -13.11
C ALA A 226 11.88 1.62 -12.18
N ILE A 227 10.60 1.66 -11.73
CA ILE A 227 10.00 0.58 -10.95
C ILE A 227 9.92 -0.70 -11.77
N ILE A 228 9.47 -0.61 -13.04
CA ILE A 228 9.41 -1.76 -13.95
C ILE A 228 10.80 -2.41 -14.12
N LYS A 229 11.85 -1.59 -14.30
CA LYS A 229 13.23 -2.05 -14.49
C LYS A 229 13.75 -2.91 -13.35
N VAL A 230 13.40 -2.59 -12.12
CA VAL A 230 13.79 -3.36 -10.92
C VAL A 230 12.74 -4.41 -10.53
N GLN A 231 11.76 -4.69 -11.40
CA GLN A 231 10.68 -5.65 -11.17
C GLN A 231 9.83 -5.33 -9.93
N GLY A 232 9.72 -4.06 -9.57
CA GLY A 232 8.83 -3.59 -8.52
C GLY A 232 7.36 -3.52 -8.94
N THR A 233 6.52 -2.90 -8.10
CA THR A 233 5.09 -2.68 -8.43
C THR A 233 4.65 -1.25 -8.18
N VAL A 234 3.67 -0.82 -8.98
CA VAL A 234 2.90 0.42 -8.83
C VAL A 234 1.48 0.02 -8.46
N GLY A 235 1.04 0.36 -7.26
CA GLY A 235 -0.32 0.16 -6.77
C GLY A 235 -1.24 1.26 -7.30
N LEU A 236 -2.26 0.88 -8.07
CA LEU A 236 -3.28 1.78 -8.60
C LEU A 236 -4.08 2.41 -7.46
N ASN A 237 -3.93 3.71 -7.26
CA ASN A 237 -4.60 4.46 -6.22
C ASN A 237 -6.02 4.86 -6.66
N LEU A 238 -7.00 4.70 -5.76
CA LEU A 238 -8.43 4.96 -6.03
C LEU A 238 -8.88 6.33 -5.52
N CYS A 239 -7.98 7.15 -4.97
CA CYS A 239 -8.28 8.50 -4.50
C CYS A 239 -8.77 9.37 -5.67
N ALA A 240 -9.96 9.94 -5.52
CA ALA A 240 -10.63 10.72 -6.56
C ALA A 240 -9.74 11.82 -7.17
N SER A 241 -8.99 12.54 -6.32
CA SER A 241 -8.11 13.64 -6.75
C SER A 241 -6.89 13.19 -7.55
N PHE A 242 -6.52 11.90 -7.50
CA PHE A 242 -5.36 11.34 -8.22
C PHE A 242 -5.77 10.58 -9.47
N VAL A 243 -7.07 10.27 -9.61
CA VAL A 243 -7.62 9.53 -10.75
C VAL A 243 -7.92 10.47 -11.93
N GLY A 244 -8.50 11.64 -11.68
CA GLY A 244 -8.82 12.60 -12.75
C GLY A 244 -10.04 13.47 -12.44
N GLU A 245 -10.39 14.36 -13.37
CA GLU A 245 -11.54 15.24 -13.26
C GLU A 245 -12.43 15.07 -14.51
N PRO A 246 -13.61 14.41 -14.43
CA PRO A 246 -14.18 13.74 -13.24
C PRO A 246 -13.49 12.40 -12.92
N PRO A 247 -13.48 11.97 -11.63
CA PRO A 247 -12.83 10.73 -11.18
C PRO A 247 -13.71 9.51 -11.48
N THR A 248 -13.75 9.08 -12.74
CA THR A 248 -14.60 7.98 -13.24
C THR A 248 -13.85 6.65 -13.32
N LEU A 249 -14.58 5.55 -13.52
CA LEU A 249 -13.99 4.26 -13.83
C LEU A 249 -13.16 4.31 -15.13
N ASP A 250 -13.61 5.06 -16.14
CA ASP A 250 -12.86 5.25 -17.39
C ASP A 250 -11.53 5.99 -17.15
N ALA A 251 -11.51 7.00 -16.28
CA ALA A 251 -10.28 7.68 -15.89
C ALA A 251 -9.32 6.74 -15.16
N LEU A 252 -9.84 5.88 -14.28
CA LEU A 252 -9.04 4.87 -13.60
C LEU A 252 -8.43 3.85 -14.58
N ILE A 253 -9.22 3.40 -15.56
CA ILE A 253 -8.74 2.49 -16.61
C ILE A 253 -7.69 3.16 -17.49
N ALA A 254 -7.78 4.46 -17.74
CA ALA A 254 -6.75 5.19 -18.48
C ALA A 254 -5.37 5.10 -17.79
N HIS A 255 -5.30 5.12 -16.46
CA HIS A 255 -4.05 4.87 -15.73
C HIS A 255 -3.55 3.44 -15.94
N VAL A 256 -4.45 2.46 -15.86
CA VAL A 256 -4.11 1.04 -16.09
C VAL A 256 -3.50 0.85 -17.48
N GLU A 257 -4.21 1.32 -18.52
CA GLU A 257 -3.79 1.18 -19.91
C GLU A 257 -2.48 1.94 -20.20
N HIS A 258 -2.29 3.13 -19.59
CA HIS A 258 -1.06 3.90 -19.72
C HIS A 258 0.14 3.16 -19.12
N ILE A 259 0.01 2.63 -17.89
CA ILE A 259 1.10 1.88 -17.23
C ILE A 259 1.42 0.59 -18.01
N TRP A 260 0.40 -0.10 -18.53
CA TRP A 260 0.63 -1.27 -19.41
C TRP A 260 1.34 -0.89 -20.70
N ALA A 261 1.01 0.27 -21.30
CA ALA A 261 1.70 0.76 -22.50
C ALA A 261 3.18 1.08 -22.27
N LEU A 262 3.56 1.45 -21.03
CA LEU A 262 4.97 1.62 -20.62
C LEU A 262 5.70 0.28 -20.37
N GLY A 263 5.03 -0.86 -20.55
CA GLY A 263 5.61 -2.19 -20.28
C GLY A 263 5.33 -2.73 -18.87
N GLY A 264 4.42 -2.12 -18.11
CA GLY A 264 4.11 -2.44 -16.72
C GLY A 264 3.15 -3.62 -16.51
N ALA A 265 3.03 -4.56 -17.46
CA ALA A 265 2.16 -5.73 -17.34
C ALA A 265 2.42 -6.55 -16.06
N ASP A 266 3.69 -6.73 -15.72
CA ASP A 266 4.13 -7.48 -14.54
C ASP A 266 4.43 -6.58 -13.32
N SER A 267 4.13 -5.28 -13.42
CA SER A 267 4.46 -4.28 -12.38
C SER A 267 3.27 -3.49 -11.87
N LEU A 268 2.12 -3.54 -12.54
CA LEU A 268 0.92 -2.87 -12.05
C LEU A 268 0.20 -3.75 -11.03
N ALA A 269 -0.18 -3.16 -9.88
CA ALA A 269 -0.92 -3.80 -8.81
C ALA A 269 -2.10 -2.92 -8.36
N VAL A 270 -2.88 -3.36 -7.38
CA VAL A 270 -3.89 -2.54 -6.71
C VAL A 270 -3.28 -1.92 -5.45
N GLY A 271 -3.59 -0.64 -5.19
CA GLY A 271 -3.22 0.10 -4.01
C GLY A 271 -4.34 1.04 -3.64
N GLY A 272 -5.43 0.49 -3.08
CA GLY A 272 -6.74 1.12 -3.04
C GLY A 272 -6.85 2.39 -2.21
N ASP A 273 -5.94 2.61 -1.27
CA ASP A 273 -5.97 3.75 -0.34
C ASP A 273 -7.30 3.82 0.45
N TRP A 274 -7.81 2.60 0.77
CA TRP A 274 -9.07 2.43 1.48
C TRP A 274 -9.00 3.08 2.86
N ASP A 275 -10.05 3.80 3.22
CA ASP A 275 -10.15 4.53 4.48
C ASP A 275 -9.23 5.76 4.59
N GLY A 276 -8.26 5.96 3.67
CA GLY A 276 -7.33 7.10 3.65
C GLY A 276 -7.79 8.28 2.80
N CYS A 277 -8.75 8.08 1.89
CA CYS A 277 -9.15 9.11 0.93
C CYS A 277 -10.64 9.04 0.54
N ASP A 278 -11.10 10.05 -0.19
CA ASP A 278 -12.35 10.04 -0.94
C ASP A 278 -12.17 9.24 -2.23
N LEU A 279 -12.97 8.20 -2.42
CA LEU A 279 -12.83 7.28 -3.53
C LEU A 279 -13.33 7.86 -4.86
N ALA A 280 -12.79 7.38 -5.96
CA ALA A 280 -13.27 7.68 -7.31
C ALA A 280 -14.76 7.31 -7.46
N ALA A 281 -15.48 8.03 -8.31
CA ALA A 281 -16.92 7.90 -8.47
C ALA A 281 -17.36 6.46 -8.77
N GLY A 282 -18.40 6.02 -8.06
CA GLY A 282 -18.95 4.66 -8.17
C GLY A 282 -18.31 3.62 -7.26
N LEU A 283 -17.18 3.92 -6.61
CA LEU A 283 -16.58 3.06 -5.60
C LEU A 283 -17.06 3.48 -4.20
N THR A 284 -17.53 2.53 -3.42
CA THR A 284 -18.01 2.76 -2.04
C THR A 284 -17.29 1.88 -1.03
N GLY A 285 -16.45 0.98 -1.49
CA GLY A 285 -15.68 0.05 -0.68
C GLY A 285 -14.98 -0.99 -1.55
N VAL A 286 -14.20 -1.84 -0.90
CA VAL A 286 -13.33 -2.82 -1.56
C VAL A 286 -14.09 -3.78 -2.48
N ASP A 287 -15.33 -4.11 -2.19
CA ASP A 287 -16.18 -4.96 -3.02
C ASP A 287 -16.61 -4.29 -4.34
N GLY A 288 -16.65 -2.96 -4.39
CA GLY A 288 -16.93 -2.21 -5.62
C GLY A 288 -15.82 -2.32 -6.68
N LEU A 289 -14.60 -2.66 -6.29
CA LEU A 289 -13.46 -2.76 -7.23
C LEU A 289 -13.61 -3.92 -8.24
N THR A 290 -14.50 -4.88 -7.99
CA THR A 290 -14.84 -5.91 -8.99
C THR A 290 -15.34 -5.32 -10.31
N ALA A 291 -15.94 -4.12 -10.28
CA ALA A 291 -16.35 -3.40 -11.49
C ALA A 291 -15.16 -3.06 -12.41
N LEU A 292 -13.98 -2.73 -11.84
CA LEU A 292 -12.76 -2.52 -12.62
C LEU A 292 -12.31 -3.82 -13.31
N TYR A 293 -12.33 -4.94 -12.58
CA TYR A 293 -11.99 -6.26 -13.14
C TYR A 293 -12.87 -6.62 -14.33
N GLU A 294 -14.19 -6.49 -14.15
CA GLU A 294 -15.18 -6.82 -15.18
C GLU A 294 -15.07 -5.88 -16.39
N GLU A 295 -14.86 -4.59 -16.16
CA GLU A 295 -14.75 -3.61 -17.26
C GLU A 295 -13.47 -3.82 -18.08
N LEU A 296 -12.34 -4.17 -17.44
CA LEU A 296 -11.12 -4.51 -18.17
C LEU A 296 -11.31 -5.74 -19.07
N LEU A 297 -12.01 -6.78 -18.59
CA LEU A 297 -12.37 -7.92 -19.44
C LEU A 297 -13.31 -7.54 -20.58
N ARG A 298 -14.31 -6.67 -20.32
CA ARG A 298 -15.23 -6.16 -21.34
C ARG A 298 -14.52 -5.37 -22.44
N ARG A 299 -13.40 -4.71 -22.11
CA ARG A 299 -12.49 -4.03 -23.06
C ARG A 299 -11.53 -4.99 -23.77
N ASN A 300 -11.73 -6.29 -23.63
CA ASN A 300 -10.94 -7.35 -24.25
C ASN A 300 -9.47 -7.43 -23.76
N HIS A 301 -9.15 -6.91 -22.58
CA HIS A 301 -7.89 -7.26 -21.92
C HIS A 301 -7.90 -8.74 -21.52
N SER A 302 -6.76 -9.42 -21.62
CA SER A 302 -6.69 -10.83 -21.27
C SER A 302 -6.92 -11.05 -19.77
N GLU A 303 -7.64 -12.12 -19.40
CA GLU A 303 -7.86 -12.47 -17.98
C GLU A 303 -6.53 -12.63 -17.23
N THR A 304 -5.50 -13.17 -17.89
CA THR A 304 -4.15 -13.30 -17.31
C THR A 304 -3.59 -11.95 -16.91
N LEU A 305 -3.67 -10.92 -17.77
CA LEU A 305 -3.18 -9.58 -17.49
C LEU A 305 -3.95 -8.92 -16.34
N VAL A 306 -5.29 -9.07 -16.35
CA VAL A 306 -6.15 -8.50 -15.30
C VAL A 306 -5.89 -9.20 -13.95
N ARG A 307 -5.70 -10.52 -13.94
CA ARG A 307 -5.33 -11.26 -12.73
C ARG A 307 -3.95 -10.88 -12.19
N ALA A 308 -3.00 -10.60 -13.08
CA ALA A 308 -1.68 -10.12 -12.69
C ALA A 308 -1.77 -8.80 -11.94
N LEU A 309 -2.53 -7.82 -12.46
CA LEU A 309 -2.85 -6.55 -11.80
C LEU A 309 -3.49 -6.75 -10.42
N PHE A 310 -4.49 -7.62 -10.34
CA PHE A 310 -5.28 -7.75 -9.11
C PHE A 310 -4.59 -8.58 -8.03
N PHE A 311 -3.60 -9.44 -8.38
CA PHE A 311 -3.03 -10.34 -7.38
C PHE A 311 -1.57 -10.73 -7.62
N GLU A 312 -1.23 -11.23 -8.82
CA GLU A 312 0.02 -11.98 -9.00
C GLU A 312 1.26 -11.07 -8.92
N ASN A 313 1.17 -9.84 -9.42
CA ASN A 313 2.31 -8.92 -9.46
C ASN A 313 2.79 -8.55 -8.05
N LEU A 314 1.89 -8.15 -7.16
CA LEU A 314 2.25 -7.80 -5.78
C LEU A 314 2.65 -9.04 -4.97
N MET A 315 1.99 -10.20 -5.20
CA MET A 315 2.38 -11.47 -4.58
C MET A 315 3.80 -11.90 -4.98
N ARG A 316 4.20 -11.66 -6.22
CA ARG A 316 5.58 -11.90 -6.68
C ARG A 316 6.57 -11.05 -5.89
N VAL A 317 6.36 -9.74 -5.85
CA VAL A 317 7.29 -8.81 -5.17
C VAL A 317 7.39 -9.11 -3.67
N VAL A 318 6.27 -9.36 -3.01
CA VAL A 318 6.27 -9.76 -1.59
C VAL A 318 7.00 -11.07 -1.37
N SER A 319 6.82 -12.06 -2.28
CA SER A 319 7.50 -13.36 -2.16
C SER A 319 9.00 -13.28 -2.42
N GLU A 320 9.45 -12.31 -3.20
CA GLU A 320 10.85 -12.08 -3.52
C GLU A 320 11.57 -11.33 -2.39
N VAL A 321 10.94 -10.28 -1.84
CA VAL A 321 11.58 -9.39 -0.85
C VAL A 321 11.35 -9.88 0.56
N CYS A 322 10.12 -10.25 0.93
CA CYS A 322 9.74 -10.60 2.30
C CYS A 322 9.94 -12.12 2.54
N THR A 323 11.19 -12.52 2.72
CA THR A 323 11.58 -13.94 2.83
C THR A 323 11.91 -14.39 4.26
N MET A 324 11.97 -13.42 5.21
CA MET A 324 12.35 -13.68 6.62
C MET A 324 11.24 -13.27 7.59
#